data_a41a8d56b467411b490dd8c79a99d6e6
#
_entry.id   a41a8d56b467411b490dd8c79a99d6e6
#
_cell.length_a   1.000
_cell.length_b   1.000
_cell.length_c   1.000
_cell.angle_alpha   90.00
_cell.angle_beta   90.00
_cell.angle_gamma   90.00
#
_symmetry.space_group_name_H-M   'P 1'
#
loop_
_entity.id
_entity.type
_entity.pdbx_description
1 polymer ?
#
loop_
_entity_poly.entity_id
_entity_poly.type
_entity_poly.pdbx_seq_one_letter_code
_entity_poly.pdbx_strand_id
1 'polypeptide(L)'
;MHSLSLAKLAIEAHGGLDRWRRFKTVSARLLNGGALWPLKHQQGVLDDVRVRVDLRKQWASHWPFTAPNLRTSFQPHRVAIETTEGQPLDELLQPRDSFKGHAVDTPWTRLQLAYFAGYAMWTYLNTPFLFALDHVETEEIEPWRENGETWRRLRVTFPPNIATHSTTQTFYFDAEGLLKRHDYNTEVSGGSPAAQYVTQHQEFSGILVPTKRRVLGRREDGTSISDPLIVSIDLSEIEFS
;
A
#
# COMPACT_ATOMS: atom_id res chain seq x y z
N MET A 1 29.84 -6.58 17.22
CA MET A 1 28.61 -7.13 16.60
C MET A 1 28.18 -6.11 15.56
N HIS A 2 28.09 -6.47 14.27
CA HIS A 2 27.51 -5.58 13.27
C HIS A 2 26.01 -5.50 13.55
N SER A 3 25.49 -4.31 13.81
CA SER A 3 24.03 -4.15 13.93
C SER A 3 23.39 -4.49 12.58
N LEU A 4 22.26 -5.19 12.61
CA LEU A 4 21.46 -5.44 11.41
C LEU A 4 21.07 -4.11 10.78
N SER A 5 21.10 -4.03 9.43
CA SER A 5 20.50 -2.87 8.73
C SER A 5 19.02 -2.76 9.09
N LEU A 6 18.49 -1.54 9.10
CA LEU A 6 17.07 -1.32 9.44
C LEU A 6 16.12 -2.11 8.56
N ALA A 7 16.41 -2.22 7.27
CA ALA A 7 15.62 -3.05 6.34
C ALA A 7 15.57 -4.52 6.78
N LYS A 8 16.72 -5.09 7.18
CA LYS A 8 16.80 -6.46 7.66
C LYS A 8 16.10 -6.64 8.99
N LEU A 9 16.28 -5.71 9.94
CA LEU A 9 15.57 -5.72 11.21
C LEU A 9 14.05 -5.73 10.99
N ALA A 10 13.54 -4.86 10.12
CA ALA A 10 12.12 -4.79 9.80
C ALA A 10 11.59 -6.11 9.21
N ILE A 11 12.31 -6.71 8.27
CA ILE A 11 11.93 -8.00 7.67
C ILE A 11 11.87 -9.10 8.74
N GLU A 12 12.88 -9.18 9.61
CA GLU A 12 12.90 -10.20 10.67
C GLU A 12 11.77 -9.98 11.69
N ALA A 13 11.52 -8.73 12.08
CA ALA A 13 10.44 -8.37 13.02
C ALA A 13 9.05 -8.74 12.48
N HIS A 14 8.87 -8.76 11.15
CA HIS A 14 7.59 -9.14 10.53
C HIS A 14 7.49 -10.62 10.15
N GLY A 15 8.45 -11.47 10.55
CA GLY A 15 8.36 -12.93 10.38
C GLY A 15 9.46 -13.57 9.53
N GLY A 16 10.35 -12.74 8.94
CA GLY A 16 11.51 -13.19 8.19
C GLY A 16 11.23 -13.56 6.73
N LEU A 17 12.24 -13.28 5.89
CA LEU A 17 12.12 -13.45 4.44
C LEU A 17 11.93 -14.90 4.01
N ASP A 18 12.58 -15.85 4.70
CA ASP A 18 12.47 -17.28 4.38
C ASP A 18 11.07 -17.84 4.60
N ARG A 19 10.38 -17.35 5.64
CA ARG A 19 8.98 -17.70 5.87
C ARG A 19 8.08 -17.06 4.81
N TRP A 20 8.26 -15.77 4.56
CA TRP A 20 7.53 -15.04 3.53
C TRP A 20 7.58 -15.73 2.16
N ARG A 21 8.76 -16.19 1.75
CA ARG A 21 8.98 -16.86 0.46
C ARG A 21 8.27 -18.20 0.31
N ARG A 22 7.71 -18.78 1.37
CA ARG A 22 6.92 -20.03 1.29
C ARG A 22 5.54 -19.78 0.70
N PHE A 23 5.06 -18.55 0.77
CA PHE A 23 3.74 -18.17 0.27
C PHE A 23 3.83 -17.58 -1.16
N LYS A 24 2.73 -17.67 -1.88
CA LYS A 24 2.57 -17.11 -3.24
C LYS A 24 1.62 -15.93 -3.25
N THR A 25 0.57 -15.98 -2.43
CA THR A 25 -0.44 -14.95 -2.36
C THR A 25 -0.82 -14.66 -0.91
N VAL A 26 -1.34 -13.48 -0.66
CA VAL A 26 -2.10 -13.13 0.54
C VAL A 26 -3.45 -12.57 0.13
N SER A 27 -4.50 -12.97 0.83
CA SER A 27 -5.84 -12.40 0.70
C SER A 27 -6.33 -11.86 2.04
N ALA A 28 -7.22 -10.87 1.99
CA ALA A 28 -7.83 -10.26 3.16
C ALA A 28 -9.21 -9.70 2.84
N ARG A 29 -10.09 -9.59 3.84
CA ARG A 29 -11.23 -8.68 3.79
C ARG A 29 -10.74 -7.27 4.11
N LEU A 30 -11.21 -6.30 3.35
CA LEU A 30 -10.76 -4.92 3.36
C LEU A 30 -11.97 -4.02 3.58
N LEU A 31 -12.03 -3.32 4.72
CA LEU A 31 -12.98 -2.25 4.98
C LEU A 31 -12.28 -0.92 4.75
N ASN A 32 -12.80 -0.13 3.83
CA ASN A 32 -12.28 1.19 3.49
C ASN A 32 -13.21 2.31 3.91
N GLY A 33 -12.62 3.47 4.23
CA GLY A 33 -13.34 4.71 4.46
C GLY A 33 -12.44 5.92 4.21
N GLY A 34 -12.95 7.11 4.50
CA GLY A 34 -12.21 8.35 4.43
C GLY A 34 -12.65 9.28 3.30
N ALA A 35 -12.12 10.50 3.34
CA ALA A 35 -12.52 11.62 2.48
C ALA A 35 -12.07 11.50 1.02
N LEU A 36 -11.11 10.60 0.73
CA LEU A 36 -10.60 10.42 -0.64
C LEU A 36 -11.70 9.93 -1.59
N TRP A 37 -12.53 8.98 -1.15
CA TRP A 37 -13.47 8.32 -2.04
C TRP A 37 -14.56 9.24 -2.58
N PRO A 38 -15.24 10.07 -1.77
CA PRO A 38 -16.13 11.08 -2.30
C PRO A 38 -15.41 12.14 -3.14
N LEU A 39 -14.19 12.57 -2.74
CA LEU A 39 -13.40 13.53 -3.52
C LEU A 39 -13.07 13.02 -4.93
N LYS A 40 -12.86 11.71 -5.08
CA LYS A 40 -12.58 11.05 -6.36
C LYS A 40 -13.83 10.55 -7.09
N HIS A 41 -15.03 10.82 -6.58
CA HIS A 41 -16.32 10.32 -7.08
C HIS A 41 -16.38 8.77 -7.12
N GLN A 42 -15.81 8.13 -6.08
CA GLN A 42 -15.68 6.68 -5.98
C GLN A 42 -16.27 6.10 -4.67
N GLN A 43 -17.20 6.84 -4.03
CA GLN A 43 -17.82 6.38 -2.78
C GLN A 43 -18.51 5.03 -2.98
N GLY A 44 -18.42 4.18 -1.97
CA GLY A 44 -19.10 2.89 -1.92
C GLY A 44 -18.42 1.74 -2.66
N VAL A 45 -17.47 2.04 -3.59
CA VAL A 45 -16.91 1.01 -4.48
C VAL A 45 -15.98 0.05 -3.76
N LEU A 46 -15.25 0.54 -2.76
CA LEU A 46 -14.28 -0.25 -2.00
C LEU A 46 -14.63 -0.37 -0.51
N ASP A 47 -15.84 0.01 -0.09
CA ASP A 47 -16.20 0.09 1.33
C ASP A 47 -16.03 -1.26 2.06
N ASP A 48 -16.43 -2.37 1.41
CA ASP A 48 -16.28 -3.73 1.93
C ASP A 48 -15.98 -4.67 0.76
N VAL A 49 -14.74 -5.01 0.58
CA VAL A 49 -14.26 -5.87 -0.51
C VAL A 49 -13.24 -6.89 0.01
N ARG A 50 -12.98 -7.90 -0.77
CA ARG A 50 -11.79 -8.74 -0.59
C ARG A 50 -10.67 -8.25 -1.49
N VAL A 51 -9.44 -8.38 -1.02
CA VAL A 51 -8.24 -8.14 -1.81
C VAL A 51 -7.40 -9.41 -1.83
N ARG A 52 -6.78 -9.69 -2.97
CA ARG A 52 -5.70 -10.68 -3.10
C ARG A 52 -4.52 -10.03 -3.80
N VAL A 53 -3.32 -10.23 -3.27
CA VAL A 53 -2.08 -9.81 -3.92
C VAL A 53 -1.15 -11.01 -4.11
N ASP A 54 -0.39 -10.97 -5.19
CA ASP A 54 0.69 -11.92 -5.44
C ASP A 54 1.97 -11.40 -4.75
N LEU A 55 2.71 -12.28 -4.08
CA LEU A 55 3.89 -11.95 -3.29
C LEU A 55 5.20 -12.01 -4.08
N ARG A 56 5.15 -12.48 -5.33
CA ARG A 56 6.32 -12.70 -6.20
C ARG A 56 6.34 -11.79 -7.42
N LYS A 57 5.16 -11.31 -7.84
CA LYS A 57 5.00 -10.36 -8.94
C LYS A 57 4.03 -9.27 -8.57
N GLN A 58 4.12 -8.13 -9.19
CA GLN A 58 3.19 -7.05 -8.92
C GLN A 58 1.85 -7.31 -9.59
N TRP A 59 0.94 -7.93 -8.82
CA TRP A 59 -0.45 -8.18 -9.19
C TRP A 59 -1.35 -8.08 -7.97
N ALA A 60 -2.53 -7.50 -8.17
CA ALA A 60 -3.58 -7.41 -7.15
C ALA A 60 -4.97 -7.48 -7.77
N SER A 61 -5.94 -7.96 -6.99
CA SER A 61 -7.34 -8.03 -7.37
C SER A 61 -8.23 -7.67 -6.18
N HIS A 62 -9.28 -6.89 -6.44
CA HIS A 62 -10.33 -6.56 -5.47
C HIS A 62 -11.67 -7.10 -5.97
N TRP A 63 -12.45 -7.71 -5.07
CA TRP A 63 -13.79 -8.20 -5.36
C TRP A 63 -14.70 -8.21 -4.11
N PRO A 64 -16.03 -7.98 -4.25
CA PRO A 64 -16.69 -7.52 -5.47
C PRO A 64 -16.21 -6.14 -5.88
N PHE A 65 -16.21 -5.83 -7.19
CA PHE A 65 -15.86 -4.50 -7.68
C PHE A 65 -16.97 -3.97 -8.59
N THR A 66 -17.72 -2.99 -8.12
CA THR A 66 -18.93 -2.41 -8.75
C THR A 66 -20.14 -3.36 -8.92
N ALA A 67 -19.92 -4.66 -9.02
CA ALA A 67 -20.95 -5.70 -9.05
C ALA A 67 -20.43 -7.00 -8.43
N PRO A 68 -21.32 -7.89 -7.91
CA PRO A 68 -20.88 -9.10 -7.19
C PRO A 68 -20.03 -10.07 -8.01
N ASN A 69 -20.22 -10.10 -9.34
CA ASN A 69 -19.52 -10.98 -10.28
C ASN A 69 -18.32 -10.31 -10.96
N LEU A 70 -17.91 -9.13 -10.50
CA LEU A 70 -16.79 -8.38 -11.08
C LEU A 70 -15.64 -8.27 -10.08
N ARG A 71 -14.44 -8.26 -10.64
CA ARG A 71 -13.19 -8.03 -9.92
C ARG A 71 -12.25 -7.13 -10.70
N THR A 72 -11.25 -6.57 -10.01
CA THR A 72 -10.14 -5.89 -10.67
C THR A 72 -9.01 -6.87 -10.98
N SER A 73 -8.20 -6.56 -11.99
CA SER A 73 -6.92 -7.22 -12.26
C SER A 73 -5.87 -6.16 -12.54
N PHE A 74 -5.02 -5.91 -11.53
CA PHE A 74 -3.97 -4.90 -11.59
C PHE A 74 -2.62 -5.53 -11.91
N GLN A 75 -1.89 -4.90 -12.81
CA GLN A 75 -0.46 -5.06 -13.08
C GLN A 75 0.14 -3.68 -13.36
N PRO A 76 1.47 -3.46 -13.29
CA PRO A 76 2.07 -2.13 -13.51
C PRO A 76 1.68 -1.44 -14.80
N HIS A 77 1.59 -2.20 -15.89
CA HIS A 77 1.32 -1.68 -17.24
C HIS A 77 -0.11 -1.95 -17.74
N ARG A 78 -0.94 -2.58 -16.92
CA ARG A 78 -2.32 -2.92 -17.28
C ARG A 78 -3.21 -2.99 -16.06
N VAL A 79 -4.38 -2.41 -16.16
CA VAL A 79 -5.46 -2.65 -15.20
C VAL A 79 -6.72 -3.02 -15.96
N ALA A 80 -7.49 -3.97 -15.43
CA ALA A 80 -8.75 -4.39 -16.01
C ALA A 80 -9.85 -4.54 -14.95
N ILE A 81 -11.09 -4.39 -15.38
CA ILE A 81 -12.28 -4.89 -14.71
C ILE A 81 -12.70 -6.13 -15.48
N GLU A 82 -12.78 -7.26 -14.77
CA GLU A 82 -13.07 -8.56 -15.38
C GLU A 82 -14.12 -9.32 -14.56
N THR A 83 -14.75 -10.31 -15.18
CA THR A 83 -15.63 -11.22 -14.44
C THR A 83 -14.81 -12.04 -13.43
N THR A 84 -15.46 -12.65 -12.45
CA THR A 84 -14.80 -13.56 -11.50
C THR A 84 -14.13 -14.75 -12.19
N GLU A 85 -14.59 -15.13 -13.39
CA GLU A 85 -14.01 -16.18 -14.25
C GLU A 85 -12.80 -15.69 -15.05
N GLY A 86 -12.51 -14.36 -15.02
CA GLY A 86 -11.33 -13.76 -15.65
C GLY A 86 -11.54 -13.22 -17.07
N GLN A 87 -12.80 -13.07 -17.52
CA GLN A 87 -13.08 -12.43 -18.79
C GLN A 87 -13.01 -10.90 -18.65
N PRO A 88 -12.13 -10.20 -19.37
CA PRO A 88 -12.04 -8.76 -19.31
C PRO A 88 -13.28 -8.10 -19.94
N LEU A 89 -13.83 -7.10 -19.25
CA LEU A 89 -14.94 -6.27 -19.72
C LEU A 89 -14.48 -4.86 -20.08
N ASP A 90 -13.50 -4.35 -19.35
CA ASP A 90 -12.89 -3.04 -19.59
C ASP A 90 -11.43 -3.08 -19.15
N GLU A 91 -10.55 -2.41 -19.89
CA GLU A 91 -9.13 -2.38 -19.56
C GLU A 91 -8.44 -1.06 -19.94
N LEU A 92 -7.35 -0.77 -19.25
CA LEU A 92 -6.51 0.38 -19.50
C LEU A 92 -5.05 -0.05 -19.54
N LEU A 93 -4.40 0.14 -20.68
CA LEU A 93 -2.96 -0.06 -20.85
C LEU A 93 -2.21 1.21 -20.42
N GLN A 94 -1.00 1.03 -19.86
CA GLN A 94 -0.19 2.13 -19.31
C GLN A 94 -1.00 3.04 -18.37
N PRO A 95 -1.70 2.48 -17.37
CA PRO A 95 -2.71 3.20 -16.60
C PRO A 95 -2.16 4.44 -15.88
N ARG A 96 -0.86 4.47 -15.54
CA ARG A 96 -0.24 5.63 -14.89
C ARG A 96 -0.29 6.89 -15.77
N ASP A 97 -0.20 6.74 -17.08
CA ASP A 97 -0.25 7.87 -18.02
C ASP A 97 -1.61 8.58 -18.01
N SER A 98 -2.70 7.88 -17.66
CA SER A 98 -4.03 8.45 -17.57
C SER A 98 -4.22 9.49 -16.47
N PHE A 99 -3.26 9.59 -15.54
CA PHE A 99 -3.28 10.56 -14.45
C PHE A 99 -2.49 11.85 -14.75
N LYS A 100 -1.95 11.99 -15.94
CA LYS A 100 -1.24 13.23 -16.33
C LYS A 100 -2.16 14.44 -16.19
N GLY A 101 -1.69 15.46 -15.45
CA GLY A 101 -2.46 16.67 -15.18
C GLY A 101 -3.52 16.56 -14.08
N HIS A 102 -3.63 15.41 -13.40
CA HIS A 102 -4.54 15.30 -12.27
C HIS A 102 -4.07 16.13 -11.07
N ALA A 103 -5.01 16.86 -10.48
CA ALA A 103 -4.89 17.48 -9.17
C ALA A 103 -5.52 16.59 -8.09
N VAL A 104 -5.45 17.06 -6.86
CA VAL A 104 -5.98 16.34 -5.68
C VAL A 104 -7.48 16.07 -5.77
N ASP A 105 -8.23 16.95 -6.38
CA ASP A 105 -9.69 16.92 -6.53
C ASP A 105 -10.19 16.36 -7.87
N THR A 106 -9.28 16.02 -8.80
CA THR A 106 -9.67 15.44 -10.09
C THR A 106 -10.37 14.10 -9.88
N PRO A 107 -11.64 13.94 -10.35
CA PRO A 107 -12.36 12.67 -10.26
C PRO A 107 -11.65 11.53 -10.99
N TRP A 108 -11.84 10.30 -10.52
CA TRP A 108 -11.26 9.11 -11.15
C TRP A 108 -12.32 8.29 -11.89
N THR A 109 -11.87 7.60 -12.92
CA THR A 109 -12.64 6.50 -13.53
C THR A 109 -12.55 5.24 -12.66
N ARG A 110 -13.38 4.22 -12.95
CA ARG A 110 -13.30 2.92 -12.26
C ARG A 110 -11.97 2.21 -12.49
N LEU A 111 -11.40 2.32 -13.70
CA LEU A 111 -10.07 1.75 -14.00
C LEU A 111 -8.95 2.49 -13.27
N GLN A 112 -9.04 3.80 -13.13
CA GLN A 112 -8.08 4.58 -12.33
C GLN A 112 -8.15 4.21 -10.84
N LEU A 113 -9.36 4.05 -10.29
CA LEU A 113 -9.53 3.54 -8.92
C LEU A 113 -8.91 2.13 -8.77
N ALA A 114 -9.19 1.22 -9.71
CA ALA A 114 -8.66 -0.14 -9.69
C ALA A 114 -7.12 -0.16 -9.75
N TYR A 115 -6.52 0.71 -10.54
CA TYR A 115 -5.07 0.88 -10.60
C TYR A 115 -4.48 1.38 -9.28
N PHE A 116 -5.05 2.47 -8.74
CA PHE A 116 -4.62 3.03 -7.46
C PHE A 116 -4.71 2.01 -6.31
N ALA A 117 -5.88 1.40 -6.15
CA ALA A 117 -6.09 0.40 -5.09
C ALA A 117 -5.17 -0.82 -5.27
N GLY A 118 -4.95 -1.24 -6.52
CA GLY A 118 -4.09 -2.37 -6.86
C GLY A 118 -2.65 -2.18 -6.40
N TYR A 119 -1.99 -1.09 -6.82
CA TYR A 119 -0.61 -0.86 -6.43
C TYR A 119 -0.47 -0.54 -4.93
N ALA A 120 -1.43 0.18 -4.35
CA ALA A 120 -1.40 0.54 -2.94
C ALA A 120 -1.47 -0.72 -2.06
N MET A 121 -2.46 -1.58 -2.27
CA MET A 121 -2.61 -2.80 -1.49
C MET A 121 -1.49 -3.80 -1.74
N TRP A 122 -0.95 -3.89 -2.96
CA TRP A 122 0.23 -4.70 -3.22
C TRP A 122 1.43 -4.20 -2.41
N THR A 123 1.70 -2.90 -2.40
CA THR A 123 2.78 -2.31 -1.61
C THR A 123 2.57 -2.56 -0.12
N TYR A 124 1.37 -2.33 0.40
CA TYR A 124 1.09 -2.43 1.84
C TYR A 124 1.18 -3.85 2.38
N LEU A 125 0.69 -4.84 1.62
CA LEU A 125 0.72 -6.24 2.04
C LEU A 125 2.07 -6.92 1.80
N ASN A 126 2.94 -6.35 0.95
CA ASN A 126 4.32 -6.83 0.75
C ASN A 126 5.35 -6.10 1.65
N THR A 127 4.98 -5.00 2.33
CA THR A 127 5.89 -4.32 3.27
C THR A 127 6.04 -5.14 4.57
N PRO A 128 7.28 -5.34 5.07
CA PRO A 128 8.57 -4.79 4.63
C PRO A 128 9.36 -5.70 3.66
N PHE A 129 8.84 -6.84 3.24
CA PHE A 129 9.54 -7.84 2.44
C PHE A 129 9.95 -7.32 1.05
N LEU A 130 9.23 -6.32 0.53
CA LEU A 130 9.57 -5.63 -0.72
C LEU A 130 10.94 -4.92 -0.69
N PHE A 131 11.51 -4.66 0.51
CA PHE A 131 12.87 -4.09 0.62
C PHE A 131 13.97 -5.07 0.18
N ALA A 132 13.66 -6.36 0.08
CA ALA A 132 14.55 -7.40 -0.42
C ALA A 132 14.38 -7.69 -1.92
N LEU A 133 13.54 -6.94 -2.63
CA LEU A 133 13.40 -7.07 -4.08
C LEU A 133 14.62 -6.47 -4.79
N ASP A 134 14.96 -7.03 -5.95
CA ASP A 134 16.04 -6.53 -6.78
C ASP A 134 15.80 -5.08 -7.19
N HIS A 135 16.87 -4.27 -7.15
CA HIS A 135 16.85 -2.85 -7.51
C HIS A 135 15.99 -1.93 -6.60
N VAL A 136 15.50 -2.42 -5.47
CA VAL A 136 14.97 -1.56 -4.41
C VAL A 136 16.14 -1.08 -3.55
N GLU A 137 16.35 0.23 -3.53
CA GLU A 137 17.42 0.84 -2.74
C GLU A 137 16.88 1.29 -1.38
N THR A 138 17.66 1.07 -0.33
CA THR A 138 17.29 1.44 1.04
C THR A 138 18.41 2.20 1.72
N GLU A 139 18.06 3.30 2.38
CA GLU A 139 18.97 4.15 3.14
C GLU A 139 18.34 4.49 4.50
N GLU A 140 19.03 4.18 5.60
CA GLU A 140 18.60 4.65 6.89
C GLU A 140 18.96 6.13 7.04
N ILE A 141 17.97 6.95 7.44
CA ILE A 141 18.10 8.39 7.60
C ILE A 141 17.85 8.80 9.05
N GLU A 142 18.06 10.09 9.39
CA GLU A 142 17.86 10.61 10.74
C GLU A 142 16.54 10.16 11.36
N PRO A 143 16.53 9.75 12.64
CA PRO A 143 15.34 9.26 13.31
C PRO A 143 14.27 10.34 13.45
N TRP A 144 13.03 9.94 13.63
CA TRP A 144 11.87 10.80 13.82
C TRP A 144 11.35 10.68 15.26
N ARG A 145 10.98 11.81 15.85
CA ARG A 145 10.36 11.86 17.18
C ARG A 145 8.91 12.29 17.06
N GLU A 146 8.01 11.49 17.59
CA GLU A 146 6.59 11.75 17.59
C GLU A 146 5.92 11.10 18.79
N ASN A 147 5.02 11.83 19.47
CA ASN A 147 4.24 11.34 20.61
C ASN A 147 5.07 10.67 21.73
N GLY A 148 6.30 11.16 21.97
CA GLY A 148 7.21 10.61 23.00
C GLY A 148 7.98 9.36 22.55
N GLU A 149 7.74 8.84 21.37
CA GLU A 149 8.49 7.74 20.76
C GLU A 149 9.58 8.27 19.83
N THR A 150 10.62 7.46 19.62
CA THR A 150 11.63 7.70 18.58
C THR A 150 11.60 6.55 17.60
N TRP A 151 11.35 6.85 16.32
CA TRP A 151 11.28 5.86 15.27
C TRP A 151 12.49 5.98 14.33
N ARG A 152 13.07 4.84 13.98
CA ARG A 152 14.09 4.76 12.94
C ARG A 152 13.43 4.90 11.57
N ARG A 153 14.09 5.61 10.65
CA ARG A 153 13.52 5.87 9.32
C ARG A 153 14.33 5.23 8.22
N LEU A 154 13.63 4.58 7.31
CA LEU A 154 14.19 3.99 6.11
C LEU A 154 13.64 4.73 4.88
N ARG A 155 14.50 5.44 4.16
CA ARG A 155 14.20 5.94 2.82
C ARG A 155 14.32 4.79 1.84
N VAL A 156 13.30 4.60 1.01
CA VAL A 156 13.23 3.52 0.03
C VAL A 156 13.00 4.12 -1.35
N THR A 157 13.86 3.76 -2.31
CA THR A 157 13.72 4.16 -3.71
C THR A 157 13.34 2.94 -4.53
N PHE A 158 12.19 3.03 -5.20
CA PHE A 158 11.65 1.95 -6.03
C PHE A 158 12.10 2.10 -7.48
N PRO A 159 12.43 0.99 -8.16
CA PRO A 159 12.75 1.02 -9.59
C PRO A 159 11.48 1.33 -10.41
N PRO A 160 11.64 1.87 -11.64
CA PRO A 160 10.52 2.36 -12.45
C PRO A 160 9.53 1.27 -12.90
N ASN A 161 9.89 0.01 -12.82
CA ASN A 161 9.02 -1.12 -13.14
C ASN A 161 8.07 -1.50 -11.99
N ILE A 162 8.23 -0.90 -10.80
CA ILE A 162 7.31 -1.08 -9.66
C ILE A 162 6.35 0.11 -9.61
N ALA A 163 5.08 -0.15 -9.84
CA ALA A 163 4.02 0.85 -9.66
C ALA A 163 3.74 1.03 -8.16
N THR A 164 3.85 2.27 -7.67
CA THR A 164 3.62 2.63 -6.26
C THR A 164 3.24 4.12 -6.16
N HIS A 165 3.05 4.66 -4.95
CA HIS A 165 2.61 6.04 -4.75
C HIS A 165 3.58 7.07 -5.33
N SER A 166 4.86 6.92 -5.01
CA SER A 166 5.97 7.73 -5.52
C SER A 166 7.25 6.90 -5.58
N THR A 167 8.19 7.31 -6.41
CA THR A 167 9.49 6.63 -6.56
C THR A 167 10.23 6.54 -5.22
N THR A 168 10.24 7.61 -4.43
CA THR A 168 10.88 7.64 -3.11
C THR A 168 9.83 7.74 -2.02
N GLN A 169 9.96 6.88 -1.00
CA GLN A 169 9.05 6.81 0.14
C GLN A 169 9.85 6.62 1.44
N THR A 170 9.26 6.97 2.58
CA THR A 170 9.93 6.82 3.88
C THR A 170 9.09 5.93 4.80
N PHE A 171 9.71 4.91 5.35
CA PHE A 171 9.11 3.98 6.30
C PHE A 171 9.69 4.20 7.69
N TYR A 172 8.85 4.17 8.71
CA TYR A 172 9.21 4.44 10.10
C TYR A 172 8.98 3.20 10.94
N PHE A 173 9.97 2.82 11.73
CA PHE A 173 9.96 1.61 12.53
C PHE A 173 10.27 1.94 13.98
N ASP A 174 9.62 1.23 14.91
CA ASP A 174 9.99 1.29 16.32
C ASP A 174 11.33 0.57 16.60
N ALA A 175 11.69 0.49 17.87
CA ALA A 175 12.96 -0.11 18.30
C ALA A 175 13.03 -1.62 17.98
N GLU A 176 11.88 -2.28 17.94
CA GLU A 176 11.73 -3.71 17.64
C GLU A 176 11.73 -3.98 16.13
N GLY A 177 11.61 -2.94 15.29
CA GLY A 177 11.55 -3.05 13.84
C GLY A 177 10.13 -3.20 13.28
N LEU A 178 9.09 -2.95 14.07
CA LEU A 178 7.73 -2.96 13.60
C LEU A 178 7.36 -1.64 12.92
N LEU A 179 6.67 -1.73 11.79
CA LEU A 179 6.23 -0.57 11.02
C LEU A 179 5.23 0.27 11.81
N LYS A 180 5.49 1.57 11.92
CA LYS A 180 4.63 2.55 12.62
C LYS A 180 3.99 3.54 11.67
N ARG A 181 4.76 3.99 10.66
CA ARG A 181 4.31 5.01 9.72
C ARG A 181 4.97 4.82 8.36
N HIS A 182 4.28 5.22 7.31
CA HIS A 182 4.74 5.18 5.92
C HIS A 182 4.37 6.48 5.22
N ASP A 183 5.36 7.26 4.80
CA ASP A 183 5.21 8.54 4.12
C ASP A 183 5.49 8.42 2.63
N TYR A 184 4.66 9.05 1.82
CA TYR A 184 4.77 9.11 0.38
C TYR A 184 4.08 10.35 -0.19
N ASN A 185 4.34 10.64 -1.46
CA ASN A 185 3.55 11.57 -2.24
C ASN A 185 2.66 10.78 -3.21
N THR A 186 1.37 11.11 -3.27
CA THR A 186 0.44 10.41 -4.17
C THR A 186 0.52 11.03 -5.55
N GLU A 187 1.49 10.58 -6.38
CA GLU A 187 1.75 11.16 -7.71
C GLU A 187 0.53 11.15 -8.62
N VAL A 188 -0.29 10.10 -8.57
CA VAL A 188 -1.55 10.00 -9.33
C VAL A 188 -2.66 10.96 -8.86
N SER A 189 -2.38 11.75 -7.82
CA SER A 189 -3.27 12.77 -7.25
C SER A 189 -2.52 14.09 -7.04
N GLY A 190 -1.80 14.53 -8.06
CA GLY A 190 -1.06 15.80 -8.05
C GLY A 190 0.14 15.84 -7.10
N GLY A 191 0.67 14.68 -6.70
CA GLY A 191 1.83 14.61 -5.79
C GLY A 191 1.48 14.94 -4.34
N SER A 192 0.21 14.81 -3.93
CA SER A 192 -0.26 15.15 -2.58
C SER A 192 0.50 14.36 -1.49
N PRO A 193 1.11 15.04 -0.51
CA PRO A 193 1.90 14.39 0.53
C PRO A 193 1.00 13.71 1.57
N ALA A 194 1.33 12.48 1.92
CA ALA A 194 0.58 11.65 2.84
C ALA A 194 1.47 11.04 3.93
N ALA A 195 0.90 10.90 5.13
CA ALA A 195 1.44 10.15 6.25
C ALA A 195 0.46 9.03 6.60
N GLN A 196 0.85 7.78 6.39
CA GLN A 196 0.05 6.61 6.74
C GLN A 196 0.53 6.02 8.05
N TYR A 197 -0.29 6.09 9.09
CA TYR A 197 -0.06 5.41 10.36
C TYR A 197 -0.60 3.99 10.32
N VAL A 198 0.13 3.04 10.91
CA VAL A 198 -0.27 1.64 10.98
C VAL A 198 -0.28 1.16 12.43
N THR A 199 -1.26 0.36 12.77
CA THR A 199 -1.46 -0.16 14.13
C THR A 199 -2.06 -1.57 14.10
N GLN A 200 -2.16 -2.18 15.28
CA GLN A 200 -2.76 -3.50 15.48
C GLN A 200 -2.09 -4.58 14.64
N HIS A 201 -0.78 -4.77 14.86
CA HIS A 201 -0.06 -5.90 14.28
C HIS A 201 -0.64 -7.22 14.80
N GLN A 202 -1.00 -8.11 13.89
CA GLN A 202 -1.48 -9.46 14.20
C GLN A 202 -0.69 -10.48 13.39
N GLU A 203 -0.49 -11.64 13.98
CA GLU A 203 0.24 -12.73 13.34
C GLU A 203 -0.70 -13.65 12.55
N PHE A 204 -0.32 -13.92 11.29
CA PHE A 204 -0.99 -14.86 10.40
C PHE A 204 0.07 -15.77 9.77
N SER A 205 0.01 -17.05 10.05
CA SER A 205 1.00 -18.05 9.54
C SER A 205 2.45 -17.67 9.86
N GLY A 206 2.69 -16.97 10.99
CA GLY A 206 4.01 -16.50 11.41
C GLY A 206 4.47 -15.20 10.73
N ILE A 207 3.61 -14.53 9.99
CA ILE A 207 3.84 -13.21 9.41
C ILE A 207 3.05 -12.18 10.21
N LEU A 208 3.72 -11.14 10.70
CA LEU A 208 3.09 -10.00 11.38
C LEU A 208 2.60 -8.97 10.36
N VAL A 209 1.29 -8.72 10.36
CA VAL A 209 0.64 -7.77 9.46
C VAL A 209 -0.02 -6.66 10.26
N PRO A 210 0.25 -5.36 9.98
CA PRO A 210 -0.52 -4.28 10.56
C PRO A 210 -1.92 -4.26 9.93
N THR A 211 -2.95 -4.46 10.76
CA THR A 211 -4.34 -4.63 10.29
C THR A 211 -5.11 -3.33 10.19
N LYS A 212 -4.61 -2.24 10.78
CA LYS A 212 -5.24 -0.92 10.67
C LYS A 212 -4.29 0.11 10.07
N ARG A 213 -4.80 0.86 9.08
CA ARG A 213 -4.08 1.95 8.43
C ARG A 213 -4.94 3.21 8.42
N ARG A 214 -4.31 4.35 8.72
CA ARG A 214 -4.95 5.67 8.72
C ARG A 214 -4.05 6.63 7.96
N VAL A 215 -4.54 7.12 6.83
CA VAL A 215 -3.82 8.06 5.98
C VAL A 215 -4.29 9.47 6.27
N LEU A 216 -3.35 10.32 6.60
CA LEU A 216 -3.53 11.75 6.88
C LEU A 216 -2.73 12.57 5.87
N GLY A 217 -3.09 13.83 5.71
CA GLY A 217 -2.24 14.79 5.01
C GLY A 217 -0.93 15.01 5.77
N ARG A 218 0.15 15.34 5.05
CA ARG A 218 1.46 15.61 5.64
C ARG A 218 1.94 17.00 5.26
N ARG A 219 2.45 17.76 6.24
CA ARG A 219 3.09 19.06 6.03
C ARG A 219 4.54 18.89 5.57
N GLU A 220 5.13 20.00 5.12
CA GLU A 220 6.54 20.04 4.69
C GLU A 220 7.53 19.69 5.82
N ASP A 221 7.21 20.05 7.06
CA ASP A 221 7.99 19.69 8.25
C ASP A 221 7.86 18.21 8.67
N GLY A 222 7.06 17.45 7.94
CA GLY A 222 6.81 16.03 8.19
C GLY A 222 5.69 15.75 9.18
N THR A 223 5.10 16.76 9.84
CA THR A 223 3.96 16.55 10.75
C THR A 223 2.68 16.21 9.99
N SER A 224 1.79 15.41 10.61
CA SER A 224 0.52 15.05 10.01
C SER A 224 -0.57 16.12 10.24
N ILE A 225 -1.54 16.13 9.33
CA ILE A 225 -2.76 16.94 9.42
C ILE A 225 -3.88 15.99 9.83
N SER A 226 -4.39 16.16 11.05
CA SER A 226 -5.33 15.20 11.66
C SER A 226 -6.71 15.13 11.01
N ASP A 227 -7.14 16.18 10.32
CA ASP A 227 -8.45 16.28 9.69
C ASP A 227 -8.35 16.94 8.30
N PRO A 228 -8.98 16.36 7.26
CA PRO A 228 -9.78 15.13 7.29
C PRO A 228 -8.91 13.84 7.34
N LEU A 229 -9.51 12.75 7.83
CA LEU A 229 -8.98 11.41 7.60
C LEU A 229 -9.13 11.10 6.11
N ILE A 230 -8.01 10.98 5.39
CA ILE A 230 -8.00 10.84 3.93
C ILE A 230 -8.42 9.41 3.53
N VAL A 231 -7.80 8.39 4.15
CA VAL A 231 -8.15 6.99 3.94
C VAL A 231 -8.06 6.22 5.26
N SER A 232 -9.05 5.38 5.53
CA SER A 232 -8.96 4.32 6.53
C SER A 232 -9.00 2.95 5.85
N ILE A 233 -8.19 2.02 6.36
CA ILE A 233 -8.15 0.63 5.93
C ILE A 233 -8.14 -0.24 7.18
N ASP A 234 -9.11 -1.14 7.29
CA ASP A 234 -9.14 -2.17 8.30
C ASP A 234 -9.13 -3.54 7.58
N LEU A 235 -8.16 -4.37 7.94
CA LEU A 235 -7.96 -5.70 7.37
C LEU A 235 -8.40 -6.78 8.36
N SER A 236 -9.08 -7.78 7.85
CA SER A 236 -9.48 -8.99 8.59
C SER A 236 -9.43 -10.20 7.67
N GLU A 237 -9.64 -11.40 8.22
CA GLU A 237 -9.67 -12.64 7.45
C GLU A 237 -8.44 -12.78 6.53
N ILE A 238 -7.26 -12.53 7.09
CA ILE A 238 -5.99 -12.57 6.33
C ILE A 238 -5.53 -14.01 6.18
N GLU A 239 -5.28 -14.44 4.95
CA GLU A 239 -4.85 -15.78 4.60
C GLU A 239 -3.65 -15.74 3.64
N PHE A 240 -2.56 -16.43 4.04
CA PHE A 240 -1.38 -16.66 3.20
C PHE A 240 -1.47 -18.03 2.54
N SER A 241 -1.17 -18.12 1.23
CA SER A 241 -1.24 -19.36 0.45
C SER A 241 -0.09 -19.49 -0.57
#